data_9cc840463e4f4fa9f64a574bbc528495
#
_entry.id   9cc840463e4f4fa9f64a574bbc528495
#
_cell.length_a   1.000
_cell.length_b   1.000
_cell.length_c   1.000
_cell.angle_alpha   90.00
_cell.angle_beta   90.00
_cell.angle_gamma   90.00
#
_symmetry.space_group_name_H-M   'P 1'
#
loop_
_entity.id
_entity.type
_entity.pdbx_description
1 polymer ?
#
loop_
_entity_poly.entity_id
_entity_poly.type
_entity_poly.pdbx_seq_one_letter_code
_entity_poly.pdbx_strand_id
1 'polypeptide(L)'
;MELQDTIFKRQSVRKFKNQDVSDEDILKMIKAAGAAPSGKNIQNWHFVVIKRRDLMEKIADVITKKQQEILVEMDKVSVDKANRFRKFVKNFTLFYLKAPVLVLVFTKVYNPSGYYELELIDAPKETIDKLFIRNPG
;
A
#
# COMPACT_ATOMS: atom_id res chain seq x y z
N MET A 1 21.79 -7.20 16.83
CA MET A 1 21.11 -5.88 16.92
C MET A 1 19.97 -6.05 17.88
N GLU A 2 19.97 -5.27 18.96
CA GLU A 2 18.94 -5.36 20.00
C GLU A 2 17.58 -4.89 19.45
N LEU A 3 16.49 -5.43 20.01
CA LEU A 3 15.12 -5.09 19.59
C LEU A 3 14.86 -3.58 19.71
N GLN A 4 15.29 -2.97 20.79
CA GLN A 4 15.16 -1.52 20.99
C GLN A 4 15.88 -0.71 19.92
N ASP A 5 17.09 -1.10 19.54
CA ASP A 5 17.84 -0.49 18.44
C ASP A 5 17.07 -0.53 17.12
N THR A 6 16.42 -1.66 16.84
CA THR A 6 15.62 -1.82 15.61
C THR A 6 14.43 -0.88 15.61
N ILE A 7 13.73 -0.74 16.74
CA ILE A 7 12.56 0.12 16.88
C ILE A 7 12.95 1.59 16.71
N PHE A 8 13.97 2.05 17.45
CA PHE A 8 14.33 3.46 17.48
C PHE A 8 15.10 3.93 16.23
N LYS A 9 15.86 3.04 15.60
CA LYS A 9 16.62 3.37 14.37
C LYS A 9 15.80 3.19 13.08
N ARG A 10 14.56 2.65 13.17
CA ARG A 10 13.69 2.49 12.00
C ARG A 10 13.36 3.85 11.37
N GLN A 11 13.60 3.99 10.10
CA GLN A 11 13.22 5.15 9.31
C GLN A 11 12.72 4.75 7.92
N SER A 12 11.94 5.61 7.28
CA SER A 12 11.51 5.40 5.90
C SER A 12 12.65 5.74 4.93
N VAL A 13 13.25 4.73 4.35
CA VAL A 13 14.32 4.90 3.35
C VAL A 13 13.69 5.05 1.96
N ARG A 14 14.09 6.09 1.21
CA ARG A 14 13.65 6.36 -0.17
C ARG A 14 14.82 6.57 -1.13
N LYS A 15 16.04 6.30 -0.67
CA LYS A 15 17.25 6.25 -1.49
C LYS A 15 17.73 4.80 -1.52
N PHE A 16 17.85 4.24 -2.70
CA PHE A 16 18.20 2.85 -2.90
C PHE A 16 19.59 2.75 -3.53
N LYS A 17 20.29 1.67 -3.22
CA LYS A 17 21.52 1.30 -3.92
C LYS A 17 21.16 0.69 -5.27
N ASN A 18 22.00 0.88 -6.27
CA ASN A 18 21.90 0.17 -7.54
C ASN A 18 22.52 -1.23 -7.39
N GLN A 19 21.82 -2.10 -6.66
CA GLN A 19 22.27 -3.45 -6.35
C GLN A 19 21.04 -4.37 -6.38
N ASP A 20 21.15 -5.50 -7.06
CA ASP A 20 20.08 -6.49 -7.07
C ASP A 20 19.85 -7.07 -5.66
N VAL A 21 18.62 -7.54 -5.44
CA VAL A 21 18.21 -8.22 -4.22
C VAL A 21 17.99 -9.69 -4.55
N SER A 22 18.64 -10.59 -3.80
CA SER A 22 18.51 -12.02 -4.00
C SER A 22 17.07 -12.48 -3.70
N ASP A 23 16.62 -13.52 -4.39
CA ASP A 23 15.31 -14.12 -4.14
C ASP A 23 15.21 -14.67 -2.71
N GLU A 24 16.34 -15.14 -2.15
CA GLU A 24 16.41 -15.59 -0.76
C GLU A 24 16.12 -14.46 0.22
N ASP A 25 16.70 -13.28 0.00
CA ASP A 25 16.46 -12.11 0.88
C ASP A 25 15.02 -11.59 0.73
N ILE A 26 14.49 -11.60 -0.50
CA ILE A 26 13.08 -11.27 -0.74
C ILE A 26 12.17 -12.22 0.04
N LEU A 27 12.42 -13.52 -0.02
CA LEU A 27 11.64 -14.51 0.72
C LEU A 27 11.74 -14.33 2.25
N LYS A 28 12.93 -13.97 2.77
CA LYS A 28 13.09 -13.62 4.20
C LYS A 28 12.23 -12.42 4.58
N MET A 29 12.23 -11.38 3.76
CA MET A 29 11.39 -10.18 3.99
C MET A 29 9.90 -10.51 3.96
N ILE A 30 9.45 -11.31 2.98
CA ILE A 30 8.05 -11.72 2.87
C ILE A 30 7.63 -12.59 4.07
N LYS A 31 8.47 -13.53 4.50
CA LYS A 31 8.21 -14.33 5.71
C LYS A 31 8.08 -13.45 6.95
N ALA A 32 8.96 -12.46 7.11
CA ALA A 32 8.88 -11.52 8.21
C ALA A 32 7.60 -10.66 8.15
N ALA A 33 7.23 -10.17 6.97
CA ALA A 33 5.99 -9.43 6.75
C ALA A 33 4.75 -10.30 7.02
N GLY A 34 4.77 -11.57 6.62
CA GLY A 34 3.71 -12.55 6.88
C GLY A 34 3.56 -12.95 8.35
N ALA A 35 4.54 -12.62 9.20
CA ALA A 35 4.44 -12.81 10.65
C ALA A 35 3.72 -11.64 11.37
N ALA A 36 3.29 -10.60 10.63
CA ALA A 36 2.52 -9.51 11.20
C ALA A 36 1.18 -10.02 11.75
N PRO A 37 0.63 -9.42 12.82
CA PRO A 37 -0.68 -9.80 13.31
C PRO A 37 -1.77 -9.44 12.29
N SER A 38 -2.79 -10.29 12.19
CA SER A 38 -3.98 -10.03 11.39
C SER A 38 -5.25 -10.35 12.18
N GLY A 39 -6.34 -9.69 11.87
CA GLY A 39 -7.64 -9.95 12.51
C GLY A 39 -7.97 -11.45 12.44
N LYS A 40 -8.22 -12.08 13.61
CA LYS A 40 -8.45 -13.53 13.75
C LYS A 40 -7.37 -14.43 13.11
N ASN A 41 -6.15 -13.92 12.95
CA ASN A 41 -5.05 -14.61 12.29
C ASN A 41 -5.41 -15.10 10.87
N ILE A 42 -6.19 -14.32 10.14
CA ILE A 42 -6.72 -14.72 8.84
C ILE A 42 -5.66 -14.72 7.74
N GLN A 43 -4.59 -13.91 7.92
CA GLN A 43 -3.44 -13.83 7.02
C GLN A 43 -3.85 -13.67 5.54
N ASN A 44 -4.79 -12.76 5.28
CA ASN A 44 -5.44 -12.56 3.98
C ASN A 44 -4.64 -11.71 2.98
N TRP A 45 -3.37 -11.44 3.29
CA TRP A 45 -2.48 -10.73 2.38
C TRP A 45 -1.97 -11.61 1.24
N HIS A 46 -1.69 -10.98 0.13
CA HIS A 46 -1.05 -11.59 -1.03
C HIS A 46 0.09 -10.67 -1.49
N PHE A 47 1.30 -11.21 -1.56
CA PHE A 47 2.49 -10.46 -1.97
C PHE A 47 2.78 -10.71 -3.44
N VAL A 48 2.94 -9.64 -4.22
CA VAL A 48 3.41 -9.71 -5.60
C VAL A 48 4.75 -9.01 -5.68
N VAL A 49 5.79 -9.77 -6.07
CA VAL A 49 7.15 -9.27 -6.21
C VAL A 49 7.42 -8.94 -7.68
N ILE A 50 7.88 -7.73 -7.93
CA ILE A 50 8.18 -7.22 -9.27
C ILE A 50 9.65 -6.83 -9.32
N LYS A 51 10.45 -7.55 -10.11
CA LYS A 51 11.85 -7.24 -10.45
C LYS A 51 11.96 -6.64 -11.86
N ARG A 52 10.96 -6.85 -12.71
CA ARG A 52 10.93 -6.36 -14.08
C ARG A 52 10.76 -4.85 -14.14
N ARG A 53 11.76 -4.17 -14.66
CA ARG A 53 11.80 -2.71 -14.77
C ARG A 53 10.69 -2.15 -15.65
N ASP A 54 10.48 -2.79 -16.82
CA ASP A 54 9.42 -2.38 -17.76
C ASP A 54 8.01 -2.44 -17.12
N LEU A 55 7.77 -3.38 -16.22
CA LEU A 55 6.50 -3.48 -15.50
C LEU A 55 6.36 -2.38 -14.45
N MET A 56 7.44 -2.04 -13.72
CA MET A 56 7.44 -0.92 -12.79
C MET A 56 7.15 0.41 -13.50
N GLU A 57 7.72 0.60 -14.69
CA GLU A 57 7.50 1.79 -15.52
C GLU A 57 6.05 1.88 -16.01
N LYS A 58 5.46 0.77 -16.49
CA LYS A 58 4.04 0.73 -16.86
C LYS A 58 3.11 1.08 -15.70
N ILE A 59 3.42 0.61 -14.50
CA ILE A 59 2.67 0.97 -13.28
C ILE A 59 2.81 2.48 -13.02
N ALA A 60 4.01 3.05 -13.17
CA ALA A 60 4.25 4.47 -13.00
C ALA A 60 3.47 5.32 -14.02
N ASP A 61 3.37 4.87 -15.27
CA ASP A 61 2.60 5.54 -16.32
C ASP A 61 1.11 5.63 -15.97
N VAL A 62 0.53 4.51 -15.50
CA VAL A 62 -0.88 4.49 -15.05
C VAL A 62 -1.10 5.43 -13.86
N ILE A 63 -0.21 5.40 -12.88
CA ILE A 63 -0.26 6.29 -11.71
C ILE A 63 -0.16 7.75 -12.16
N THR A 64 0.80 8.06 -13.03
CA THR A 64 1.03 9.43 -13.53
C THR A 64 -0.18 9.94 -14.30
N LYS A 65 -0.79 9.12 -15.17
CA LYS A 65 -2.00 9.48 -15.89
C LYS A 65 -3.13 9.82 -14.91
N LYS A 66 -3.37 8.99 -13.90
CA LYS A 66 -4.41 9.25 -12.91
C LYS A 66 -4.14 10.51 -12.08
N GLN A 67 -2.90 10.76 -11.76
CA GLN A 67 -2.50 11.98 -11.04
C GLN A 67 -2.71 13.23 -11.89
N GLN A 68 -2.46 13.17 -13.20
CA GLN A 68 -2.74 14.28 -14.13
C GLN A 68 -4.23 14.60 -14.17
N GLU A 69 -5.11 13.60 -14.25
CA GLU A 69 -6.56 13.79 -14.18
C GLU A 69 -6.97 14.54 -12.91
N ILE A 70 -6.46 14.12 -11.75
CA ILE A 70 -6.74 14.77 -10.48
C ILE A 70 -6.21 16.21 -10.45
N LEU A 71 -5.02 16.45 -10.99
CA LEU A 71 -4.41 17.78 -11.02
C LEU A 71 -5.20 18.76 -11.89
N VAL A 72 -5.76 18.33 -13.01
CA VAL A 72 -6.62 19.16 -13.85
C VAL A 72 -7.84 19.66 -13.05
N GLU A 73 -8.46 18.81 -12.27
CA GLU A 73 -9.59 19.21 -11.42
C GLU A 73 -9.14 20.09 -10.24
N MET A 74 -8.00 19.79 -9.64
CA MET A 74 -7.46 20.61 -8.55
C MET A 74 -7.08 22.02 -8.98
N ASP A 75 -6.51 22.19 -10.18
CA ASP A 75 -6.13 23.50 -10.73
C ASP A 75 -7.36 24.43 -10.89
N LYS A 76 -8.53 23.88 -11.19
CA LYS A 76 -9.79 24.65 -11.27
C LYS A 76 -10.23 25.21 -9.91
N VAL A 77 -9.82 24.56 -8.82
CA VAL A 77 -10.23 24.92 -7.44
C VAL A 77 -9.16 25.76 -6.74
N SER A 78 -7.88 25.35 -6.85
CA SER A 78 -6.78 26.05 -6.18
C SER A 78 -5.42 25.62 -6.77
N VAL A 79 -4.78 26.54 -7.47
CA VAL A 79 -3.44 26.36 -8.04
C VAL A 79 -2.40 26.03 -6.96
N ASP A 80 -2.49 26.65 -5.78
CA ASP A 80 -1.56 26.38 -4.66
C ASP A 80 -1.67 24.95 -4.14
N LYS A 81 -2.89 24.44 -3.98
CA LYS A 81 -3.13 23.05 -3.57
C LYS A 81 -2.63 22.08 -4.64
N ALA A 82 -2.89 22.36 -5.91
CA ALA A 82 -2.39 21.58 -7.03
C ALA A 82 -0.86 21.53 -7.06
N ASN A 83 -0.18 22.66 -6.83
CA ASN A 83 1.29 22.73 -6.78
C ASN A 83 1.88 21.92 -5.61
N ARG A 84 1.24 21.96 -4.43
CA ARG A 84 1.63 21.11 -3.28
C ARG A 84 1.46 19.63 -3.62
N PHE A 85 0.37 19.26 -4.26
CA PHE A 85 0.11 17.89 -4.68
C PHE A 85 1.10 17.42 -5.75
N ARG A 86 1.46 18.23 -6.76
CA ARG A 86 2.54 17.93 -7.73
C ARG A 86 3.86 17.60 -7.02
N LYS A 87 4.24 18.43 -6.03
CA LYS A 87 5.46 18.22 -5.25
C LYS A 87 5.40 16.94 -4.43
N PHE A 88 4.25 16.66 -3.82
CA PHE A 88 4.02 15.42 -3.08
C PHE A 88 4.17 14.19 -3.99
N VAL A 89 3.49 14.18 -5.11
CA VAL A 89 3.53 13.09 -6.10
C VAL A 89 4.97 12.81 -6.53
N LYS A 90 5.70 13.85 -6.96
CA LYS A 90 7.10 13.72 -7.40
C LYS A 90 7.99 13.07 -6.33
N ASN A 91 7.78 13.40 -5.07
CA ASN A 91 8.67 12.98 -4.00
C ASN A 91 8.27 11.66 -3.32
N PHE A 92 6.98 11.31 -3.33
CA PHE A 92 6.45 10.24 -2.49
C PHE A 92 5.74 9.12 -3.25
N THR A 93 5.42 9.29 -4.52
CA THR A 93 4.66 8.26 -5.25
C THR A 93 5.53 7.41 -6.15
N LEU A 94 6.46 8.02 -6.89
CA LEU A 94 7.26 7.32 -7.91
C LEU A 94 8.68 6.98 -7.45
N PHE A 95 9.00 7.13 -6.16
CA PHE A 95 10.35 6.87 -5.64
C PHE A 95 10.78 5.40 -5.80
N TYR A 96 9.81 4.47 -5.85
CA TYR A 96 10.07 3.04 -6.05
C TYR A 96 10.74 2.73 -7.39
N LEU A 97 10.61 3.62 -8.39
CA LEU A 97 11.33 3.48 -9.66
C LEU A 97 12.87 3.48 -9.50
N LYS A 98 13.38 3.90 -8.36
CA LYS A 98 14.80 3.84 -8.03
C LYS A 98 15.19 2.57 -7.26
N ALA A 99 14.20 1.75 -6.89
CA ALA A 99 14.42 0.50 -6.18
C ALA A 99 14.64 -0.66 -7.16
N PRO A 100 15.45 -1.68 -6.80
CA PRO A 100 15.64 -2.87 -7.63
C PRO A 100 14.41 -3.80 -7.62
N VAL A 101 13.59 -3.72 -6.59
CA VAL A 101 12.41 -4.58 -6.39
C VAL A 101 11.24 -3.74 -5.88
N LEU A 102 10.06 -4.01 -6.40
CA LEU A 102 8.79 -3.52 -5.89
C LEU A 102 7.98 -4.68 -5.34
N VAL A 103 7.53 -4.57 -4.10
CA VAL A 103 6.60 -5.53 -3.50
C VAL A 103 5.25 -4.86 -3.33
N LEU A 104 4.24 -5.39 -4.01
CA LEU A 104 2.85 -4.98 -3.83
C LEU A 104 2.19 -5.93 -2.84
N VAL A 105 1.47 -5.36 -1.88
CA VAL A 105 0.71 -6.13 -0.89
C VAL A 105 -0.77 -5.92 -1.14
N PHE A 106 -1.46 -7.01 -1.44
CA PHE A 106 -2.90 -7.04 -1.62
C PHE A 106 -3.54 -7.71 -0.41
N THR A 107 -4.75 -7.32 -0.08
CA THR A 107 -5.59 -8.04 0.87
C THR A 107 -6.84 -8.54 0.17
N LYS A 108 -7.32 -9.73 0.56
CA LYS A 108 -8.66 -10.18 0.17
C LYS A 108 -9.70 -9.43 0.99
N VAL A 109 -10.89 -9.28 0.43
CA VAL A 109 -12.01 -8.73 1.19
C VAL A 109 -12.24 -9.61 2.42
N TYR A 110 -12.34 -8.98 3.55
CA TYR A 110 -12.57 -9.62 4.84
C TYR A 110 -13.90 -9.13 5.43
N ASN A 111 -14.79 -10.05 5.66
CA ASN A 111 -16.02 -9.78 6.39
C ASN A 111 -15.78 -10.09 7.88
N PRO A 112 -15.75 -9.07 8.75
CA PRO A 112 -15.54 -9.28 10.18
C PRO A 112 -16.69 -10.06 10.81
N SER A 113 -16.46 -10.59 12.02
CA SER A 113 -17.54 -11.24 12.80
C SER A 113 -18.70 -10.29 13.00
N GLY A 114 -19.90 -10.80 12.89
CA GLY A 114 -21.11 -10.00 12.98
C GLY A 114 -21.63 -9.49 11.64
N TYR A 115 -20.80 -9.52 10.57
CA TYR A 115 -21.25 -9.09 9.24
C TYR A 115 -22.39 -10.00 8.73
N TYR A 116 -22.17 -11.31 8.75
CA TYR A 116 -23.18 -12.29 8.31
C TYR A 116 -24.41 -12.33 9.22
N GLU A 117 -24.20 -12.15 10.51
CA GLU A 117 -25.30 -12.12 11.49
C GLU A 117 -26.18 -10.89 11.25
N LEU A 118 -25.64 -9.75 10.87
CA LEU A 118 -26.40 -8.56 10.51
C LEU A 118 -27.11 -8.73 9.16
N GLU A 119 -26.52 -9.43 8.20
CA GLU A 119 -27.19 -9.78 6.94
C GLU A 119 -28.38 -10.75 7.21
N LEU A 120 -28.24 -11.72 8.12
CA LEU A 120 -29.27 -12.66 8.47
C LEU A 120 -30.52 -12.02 9.11
N ILE A 121 -30.37 -10.87 9.77
CA ILE A 121 -31.49 -10.12 10.37
C ILE A 121 -31.96 -8.97 9.46
N ASP A 122 -31.60 -8.98 8.18
CA ASP A 122 -31.95 -7.96 7.20
C ASP A 122 -31.61 -6.53 7.66
N ALA A 123 -30.49 -6.37 8.38
CA ALA A 123 -30.03 -5.06 8.79
C ALA A 123 -29.75 -4.18 7.55
N PRO A 124 -30.13 -2.88 7.55
CA PRO A 124 -29.88 -2.01 6.41
C PRO A 124 -28.40 -2.00 6.04
N LYS A 125 -28.10 -2.17 4.75
CA LYS A 125 -26.72 -2.23 4.23
C LYS A 125 -25.91 -1.01 4.66
N GLU A 126 -26.51 0.16 4.69
CA GLU A 126 -25.86 1.39 5.17
C GLU A 126 -25.43 1.28 6.63
N THR A 127 -26.18 0.58 7.48
CA THR A 127 -25.82 0.32 8.88
C THR A 127 -24.66 -0.65 8.96
N ILE A 128 -24.69 -1.73 8.18
CA ILE A 128 -23.61 -2.72 8.08
C ILE A 128 -22.32 -2.02 7.62
N ASP A 129 -22.38 -1.28 6.53
CA ASP A 129 -21.24 -0.56 5.98
C ASP A 129 -20.66 0.46 7.00
N LYS A 130 -21.48 1.21 7.72
CA LYS A 130 -21.03 2.14 8.75
C LYS A 130 -20.30 1.46 9.91
N LEU A 131 -20.73 0.26 10.30
CA LEU A 131 -20.12 -0.50 11.39
C LEU A 131 -18.77 -1.10 10.98
N PHE A 132 -18.60 -1.50 9.73
CA PHE A 132 -17.46 -2.28 9.27
C PHE A 132 -16.47 -1.51 8.38
N ILE A 133 -16.85 -0.38 7.78
CA ILE A 133 -15.95 0.48 6.98
C ILE A 133 -14.70 0.96 7.77
N ARG A 134 -14.77 1.04 9.09
CA ARG A 134 -13.66 1.49 9.94
C ARG A 134 -12.61 0.42 10.24
N ASN A 135 -12.82 -0.80 9.80
CA ASN A 135 -11.92 -1.91 10.13
C ASN A 135 -11.62 -2.75 8.88
N PRO A 136 -10.80 -2.26 7.94
CA PRO A 136 -10.46 -3.00 6.73
C PRO A 136 -9.54 -4.21 6.97
N GLY A 137 -9.32 -4.62 8.21
CA GLY A 137 -8.46 -5.74 8.59
C GLY A 137 -7.09 -5.28 9.03
#